data_d4683d7b6763c7ab7ff46752f80d5493
#
_entry.id   d4683d7b6763c7ab7ff46752f80d5493
#
_cell.length_a   1.000
_cell.length_b   1.000
_cell.length_c   1.000
_cell.angle_alpha   90.00
_cell.angle_beta   90.00
_cell.angle_gamma   90.00
#
_symmetry.space_group_name_H-M   'P 1'
#
loop_
_entity.id
_entity.type
_entity.pdbx_description
1 polymer ?
#
loop_
_entity_poly.entity_id
_entity_poly.type
_entity_poly.pdbx_seq_one_letter_code
_entity_poly.pdbx_strand_id
1 'polypeptide(L)'
;IREDGAYVEAGENDNLIVQKLDANPKALGIFGFSFLDQNSDKVQGSIIGGVAPEFDSIADGSYPISRSLFFYVKKAHVGSIPGIKEYLAEFTSEKAWGPDGYLSDKGLIPMPDAERKQMHTDVNALKPM
;
A
#
# COMPACT_ATOMS: atom_id res chain seq x y z
N ILE A 1 2.35 18.83 8.63
CA ILE A 1 2.24 18.16 9.95
C ILE A 1 2.27 19.27 10.99
N ARG A 2 1.39 19.18 12.00
CA ARG A 2 1.35 20.18 13.06
C ARG A 2 2.50 19.98 14.06
N GLU A 3 3.06 21.06 14.56
CA GLU A 3 4.26 21.04 15.43
C GLU A 3 3.94 21.42 16.90
N ASP A 4 2.66 21.47 17.27
CA ASP A 4 2.18 21.83 18.60
C ASP A 4 2.17 20.66 19.61
N GLY A 5 2.79 19.54 19.27
CA GLY A 5 2.87 18.34 20.11
C GLY A 5 1.62 17.45 20.08
N ALA A 6 0.57 17.83 19.36
CA ALA A 6 -0.61 16.99 19.20
C ALA A 6 -0.38 15.85 18.19
N TYR A 7 0.59 16.01 17.28
CA TYR A 7 1.05 14.94 16.40
C TYR A 7 2.20 14.19 17.06
N VAL A 8 2.04 12.88 17.17
CA VAL A 8 3.07 11.99 17.70
C VAL A 8 3.50 11.03 16.58
N GLU A 9 4.74 11.13 16.17
CA GLU A 9 5.32 10.15 15.26
C GLU A 9 5.49 8.81 15.99
N ALA A 10 4.79 7.78 15.52
CA ALA A 10 4.81 6.46 16.15
C ALA A 10 5.81 5.49 15.49
N GLY A 11 6.61 5.99 14.54
CA GLY A 11 7.53 5.19 13.74
C GLY A 11 6.82 4.39 12.64
N GLU A 12 7.52 3.43 12.07
CA GLU A 12 7.04 2.60 10.94
C GLU A 12 6.32 1.31 11.39
N ASN A 13 6.00 1.19 12.69
CA ASN A 13 5.35 0.00 13.22
C ASN A 13 3.85 0.24 13.40
N ASP A 14 3.06 -0.15 12.40
CA ASP A 14 1.61 0.05 12.39
C ASP A 14 0.89 -0.69 13.52
N ASN A 15 1.41 -1.83 13.98
CA ASN A 15 0.85 -2.52 15.16
C ASN A 15 0.93 -1.67 16.42
N LEU A 16 1.99 -0.87 16.57
CA LEU A 16 2.12 0.05 17.69
C LEU A 16 1.11 1.19 17.61
N ILE A 17 0.80 1.65 16.40
CA ILE A 17 -0.24 2.66 16.18
C ILE A 17 -1.60 2.11 16.59
N VAL A 18 -1.97 0.91 16.15
CA VAL A 18 -3.23 0.25 16.53
C VAL A 18 -3.35 0.10 18.05
N GLN A 19 -2.30 -0.35 18.74
CA GLN A 19 -2.30 -0.45 20.21
C GLN A 19 -2.50 0.91 20.89
N LYS A 20 -1.92 1.99 20.37
CA LYS A 20 -2.10 3.34 20.92
C LYS A 20 -3.52 3.85 20.69
N LEU A 21 -4.16 3.50 19.58
CA LEU A 21 -5.56 3.85 19.32
C LEU A 21 -6.51 3.10 20.24
N ASP A 22 -6.28 1.81 20.45
CA ASP A 22 -7.04 0.98 21.38
C ASP A 22 -7.00 1.55 22.81
N ALA A 23 -5.80 2.00 23.22
CA ALA A 23 -5.60 2.63 24.53
C ALA A 23 -6.15 4.08 24.63
N ASN A 24 -6.41 4.76 23.51
CA ASN A 24 -6.90 6.14 23.46
C ASN A 24 -8.01 6.33 22.41
N PRO A 25 -9.28 6.07 22.75
CA PRO A 25 -10.41 6.18 21.81
C PRO A 25 -10.66 7.57 21.22
N LYS A 26 -9.98 8.61 21.72
CA LYS A 26 -10.06 9.99 21.20
C LYS A 26 -8.95 10.33 20.22
N ALA A 27 -8.02 9.42 19.97
CA ALA A 27 -6.93 9.65 19.04
C ALA A 27 -7.33 9.26 17.60
N LEU A 28 -6.64 9.88 16.63
CA LEU A 28 -6.65 9.48 15.23
C LEU A 28 -5.28 8.88 14.88
N GLY A 29 -5.25 7.84 14.06
CA GLY A 29 -4.04 7.22 13.57
C GLY A 29 -3.96 7.25 12.05
N ILE A 30 -2.74 7.27 11.52
CA ILE A 30 -2.46 7.14 10.09
C ILE A 30 -1.57 5.91 9.92
N PHE A 31 -2.05 4.91 9.21
CA PHE A 31 -1.34 3.65 8.99
C PHE A 31 -1.94 2.91 7.79
N GLY A 32 -1.32 1.81 7.37
CA GLY A 32 -1.72 1.07 6.18
C GLY A 32 -3.09 0.40 6.30
N PHE A 33 -3.86 0.38 5.21
CA PHE A 33 -5.21 -0.19 5.17
C PHE A 33 -5.27 -1.65 5.65
N SER A 34 -4.27 -2.47 5.35
CA SER A 34 -4.22 -3.86 5.79
C SER A 34 -4.30 -4.02 7.32
N PHE A 35 -3.76 -3.06 8.07
CA PHE A 35 -3.84 -3.07 9.54
C PHE A 35 -5.21 -2.62 10.05
N LEU A 36 -5.90 -1.76 9.32
CA LEU A 36 -7.30 -1.42 9.61
C LEU A 36 -8.19 -2.65 9.40
N ASP A 37 -8.04 -3.33 8.28
CA ASP A 37 -8.82 -4.53 7.93
C ASP A 37 -8.62 -5.67 8.95
N GLN A 38 -7.37 -5.94 9.32
CA GLN A 38 -7.01 -6.98 10.29
C GLN A 38 -7.41 -6.67 11.75
N ASN A 39 -7.72 -5.41 12.07
CA ASN A 39 -8.07 -4.94 13.42
C ASN A 39 -9.41 -4.19 13.44
N SER A 40 -10.33 -4.53 12.56
CA SER A 40 -11.66 -3.91 12.45
C SER A 40 -12.54 -4.11 13.70
N ASP A 41 -12.15 -5.02 14.58
CA ASP A 41 -12.74 -5.23 15.91
C ASP A 41 -12.30 -4.17 16.95
N LYS A 42 -11.18 -3.45 16.72
CA LYS A 42 -10.59 -2.49 17.66
C LYS A 42 -10.59 -1.06 17.14
N VAL A 43 -10.44 -0.88 15.84
CA VAL A 43 -10.30 0.42 15.20
C VAL A 43 -11.29 0.58 14.06
N GLN A 44 -11.73 1.81 13.82
CA GLN A 44 -12.66 2.15 12.76
C GLN A 44 -12.02 3.08 11.76
N GLY A 45 -12.23 2.82 10.46
CA GLY A 45 -11.79 3.71 9.40
C GLY A 45 -12.58 5.02 9.36
N SER A 46 -11.89 6.14 9.20
CA SER A 46 -12.53 7.46 9.13
C SER A 46 -13.12 7.71 7.75
N ILE A 47 -14.38 8.12 7.70
CA ILE A 47 -15.03 8.62 6.48
C ILE A 47 -14.46 10.01 6.16
N ILE A 48 -13.91 10.18 4.96
CA ILE A 48 -13.33 11.45 4.50
C ILE A 48 -13.99 11.86 3.19
N GLY A 49 -14.52 13.08 3.16
CA GLY A 49 -15.25 13.57 1.98
C GLY A 49 -16.51 12.74 1.64
N GLY A 50 -17.07 12.05 2.61
CA GLY A 50 -18.22 11.16 2.41
C GLY A 50 -17.87 9.75 1.93
N VAL A 51 -16.58 9.43 1.78
CA VAL A 51 -16.09 8.13 1.30
C VAL A 51 -15.45 7.36 2.47
N ALA A 52 -15.83 6.09 2.64
CA ALA A 52 -15.22 5.20 3.61
C ALA A 52 -13.94 4.56 3.05
N PRO A 53 -12.94 4.23 3.91
CA PRO A 53 -11.74 3.53 3.49
C PRO A 53 -12.03 2.02 3.30
N GLU A 54 -12.60 1.69 2.16
CA GLU A 54 -12.90 0.34 1.75
C GLU A 54 -11.96 -0.09 0.62
N PHE A 55 -11.84 -1.38 0.39
CA PHE A 55 -10.95 -1.93 -0.64
C PHE A 55 -11.18 -1.26 -2.01
N ASP A 56 -12.42 -1.21 -2.47
CA ASP A 56 -12.76 -0.66 -3.79
C ASP A 56 -12.49 0.83 -3.88
N SER A 57 -12.85 1.61 -2.86
CA SER A 57 -12.64 3.07 -2.83
C SER A 57 -11.15 3.46 -2.75
N ILE A 58 -10.31 2.57 -2.21
CA ILE A 58 -8.86 2.76 -2.20
C ILE A 58 -8.27 2.33 -3.55
N ALA A 59 -8.73 1.22 -4.12
CA ALA A 59 -8.25 0.69 -5.39
C ALA A 59 -8.52 1.63 -6.56
N ASP A 60 -9.70 2.27 -6.58
CA ASP A 60 -10.09 3.21 -7.64
C ASP A 60 -9.67 4.67 -7.35
N GLY A 61 -9.09 4.93 -6.17
CA GLY A 61 -8.62 6.25 -5.76
C GLY A 61 -9.72 7.23 -5.35
N SER A 62 -10.96 6.77 -5.15
CA SER A 62 -12.07 7.64 -4.68
C SER A 62 -11.94 8.01 -3.20
N TYR A 63 -11.25 7.19 -2.39
CA TYR A 63 -10.88 7.56 -1.04
C TYR A 63 -9.77 8.61 -1.05
N PRO A 64 -9.99 9.85 -0.52
CA PRO A 64 -9.08 10.98 -0.77
C PRO A 64 -7.67 10.84 -0.20
N ILE A 65 -7.46 9.90 0.72
CA ILE A 65 -6.15 9.68 1.37
C ILE A 65 -5.42 8.47 0.77
N SER A 66 -6.01 7.81 -0.24
CA SER A 66 -5.35 6.70 -0.92
C SER A 66 -4.14 7.18 -1.73
N ARG A 67 -3.10 6.36 -1.80
CA ARG A 67 -1.93 6.59 -2.63
C ARG A 67 -1.32 5.27 -3.08
N SER A 68 -0.68 5.28 -4.25
CA SER A 68 0.05 4.12 -4.75
C SER A 68 1.32 3.86 -3.94
N LEU A 69 1.68 2.59 -3.81
CA LEU A 69 3.01 2.16 -3.41
C LEU A 69 3.91 2.11 -4.64
N PHE A 70 5.16 2.55 -4.50
CA PHE A 70 6.14 2.54 -5.57
C PHE A 70 7.31 1.65 -5.21
N PHE A 71 7.69 0.79 -6.14
CA PHE A 71 8.91 0.01 -6.08
C PHE A 71 9.92 0.59 -7.07
N TYR A 72 11.05 1.06 -6.58
CA TYR A 72 12.08 1.71 -7.39
C TYR A 72 13.24 0.77 -7.70
N VAL A 73 13.58 0.64 -8.98
CA VAL A 73 14.72 -0.15 -9.44
C VAL A 73 15.69 0.73 -10.20
N LYS A 74 16.98 0.66 -9.83
CA LYS A 74 18.03 1.37 -10.53
C LYS A 74 18.34 0.66 -11.85
N LYS A 75 17.87 1.21 -12.97
CA LYS A 75 18.02 0.63 -14.32
C LYS A 75 19.47 0.26 -14.66
N ALA A 76 20.43 1.07 -14.25
CA ALA A 76 21.85 0.81 -14.48
C ALA A 76 22.36 -0.49 -13.82
N HIS A 77 21.65 -1.03 -12.84
CA HIS A 77 22.01 -2.29 -12.18
C HIS A 77 21.41 -3.52 -12.87
N VAL A 78 20.40 -3.31 -13.72
CA VAL A 78 19.75 -4.41 -14.44
C VAL A 78 20.74 -4.98 -15.47
N GLY A 79 21.03 -6.26 -15.34
CA GLY A 79 22.04 -6.95 -16.17
C GLY A 79 23.46 -6.97 -15.56
N SER A 80 23.76 -6.07 -14.60
CA SER A 80 25.01 -6.11 -13.85
C SER A 80 24.89 -6.88 -12.55
N ILE A 81 23.70 -6.83 -11.94
CA ILE A 81 23.38 -7.58 -10.73
C ILE A 81 22.44 -8.72 -11.11
N PRO A 82 22.82 -9.98 -10.86
CA PRO A 82 21.97 -11.13 -11.14
C PRO A 82 20.67 -11.10 -10.36
N GLY A 83 19.59 -11.59 -10.96
CA GLY A 83 18.29 -11.77 -10.30
C GLY A 83 17.37 -10.54 -10.36
N ILE A 84 17.82 -9.35 -10.75
CA ILE A 84 16.95 -8.16 -10.80
C ILE A 84 15.82 -8.35 -11.82
N LYS A 85 16.11 -8.87 -13.00
CA LYS A 85 15.09 -9.08 -14.04
C LYS A 85 14.07 -10.13 -13.61
N GLU A 86 14.53 -11.20 -13.05
CA GLU A 86 13.70 -12.29 -12.54
C GLU A 86 12.82 -11.80 -11.39
N TYR A 87 13.38 -11.00 -10.50
CA TYR A 87 12.62 -10.38 -9.41
C TYR A 87 11.54 -9.44 -9.94
N LEU A 88 11.84 -8.60 -10.92
CA LEU A 88 10.87 -7.70 -11.54
C LEU A 88 9.74 -8.48 -12.23
N ALA A 89 10.08 -9.53 -12.96
CA ALA A 89 9.11 -10.38 -13.64
C ALA A 89 8.19 -11.09 -12.63
N GLU A 90 8.73 -11.64 -11.55
CA GLU A 90 7.95 -12.28 -10.49
C GLU A 90 7.11 -11.25 -9.73
N PHE A 91 7.69 -10.12 -9.29
CA PHE A 91 6.98 -9.09 -8.53
C PHE A 91 5.79 -8.51 -9.29
N THR A 92 5.91 -8.39 -10.63
CA THR A 92 4.86 -7.87 -11.49
C THR A 92 3.99 -8.97 -12.13
N SER A 93 4.11 -10.20 -11.67
CA SER A 93 3.25 -11.31 -12.14
C SER A 93 1.87 -11.27 -11.47
N GLU A 94 0.85 -11.77 -12.16
CA GLU A 94 -0.49 -11.92 -11.57
C GLU A 94 -0.48 -12.81 -10.32
N LYS A 95 0.43 -13.78 -10.25
CA LYS A 95 0.65 -14.63 -9.08
C LYS A 95 1.14 -13.85 -7.86
N ALA A 96 1.87 -12.75 -8.06
CA ALA A 96 2.37 -11.90 -6.97
C ALA A 96 1.37 -10.78 -6.63
N TRP A 97 1.08 -9.91 -7.56
CA TRP A 97 0.33 -8.68 -7.31
C TRP A 97 -1.10 -8.67 -7.86
N GLY A 98 -1.58 -9.79 -8.43
CA GLY A 98 -2.96 -9.93 -8.87
C GLY A 98 -3.95 -9.97 -7.69
N PRO A 99 -5.26 -9.95 -7.97
CA PRO A 99 -6.30 -10.01 -6.93
C PRO A 99 -6.18 -11.25 -6.01
N ASP A 100 -5.81 -12.39 -6.59
CA ASP A 100 -5.57 -13.65 -5.89
C ASP A 100 -4.07 -13.91 -5.67
N GLY A 101 -3.23 -12.87 -5.79
CA GLY A 101 -1.79 -12.97 -5.64
C GLY A 101 -1.36 -12.98 -4.17
N TYR A 102 -0.19 -13.59 -3.89
CA TYR A 102 0.31 -13.73 -2.52
C TYR A 102 0.62 -12.38 -1.83
N LEU A 103 0.76 -11.27 -2.57
CA LEU A 103 0.90 -9.93 -1.98
C LEU A 103 -0.44 -9.38 -1.50
N SER A 104 -1.56 -9.80 -2.10
CA SER A 104 -2.90 -9.45 -1.60
C SER A 104 -3.15 -10.06 -0.22
N ASP A 105 -2.66 -11.28 0.04
CA ASP A 105 -2.68 -11.90 1.37
C ASP A 105 -1.87 -11.10 2.42
N LYS A 106 -0.96 -10.24 1.96
CA LYS A 106 -0.16 -9.33 2.80
C LYS A 106 -0.72 -7.92 2.88
N GLY A 107 -1.92 -7.71 2.34
CA GLY A 107 -2.63 -6.43 2.38
C GLY A 107 -2.30 -5.48 1.23
N LEU A 108 -1.69 -5.96 0.15
CA LEU A 108 -1.58 -5.17 -1.06
C LEU A 108 -2.97 -5.06 -1.71
N ILE A 109 -3.42 -3.85 -1.98
CA ILE A 109 -4.58 -3.59 -2.82
C ILE A 109 -4.10 -3.51 -4.28
N PRO A 110 -4.49 -4.47 -5.15
CA PRO A 110 -4.03 -4.49 -6.53
C PRO A 110 -4.62 -3.32 -7.33
N MET A 111 -3.83 -2.78 -8.24
CA MET A 111 -4.31 -1.82 -9.24
C MET A 111 -5.38 -2.45 -10.14
N PRO A 112 -6.20 -1.64 -10.85
CA PRO A 112 -7.10 -2.12 -11.89
C PRO A 112 -6.38 -2.98 -12.94
N ASP A 113 -7.06 -3.99 -13.48
CA ASP A 113 -6.48 -5.00 -14.37
C ASP A 113 -5.73 -4.40 -15.58
N ALA A 114 -6.30 -3.38 -16.21
CA ALA A 114 -5.68 -2.72 -17.36
C ALA A 114 -4.35 -2.03 -16.98
N GLU A 115 -4.31 -1.38 -15.83
CA GLU A 115 -3.11 -0.71 -15.33
C GLU A 115 -2.02 -1.70 -14.93
N ARG A 116 -2.40 -2.81 -14.27
CA ARG A 116 -1.47 -3.89 -13.92
C ARG A 116 -0.79 -4.48 -15.16
N LYS A 117 -1.57 -4.81 -16.18
CA LYS A 117 -1.04 -5.34 -17.45
C LYS A 117 -0.11 -4.38 -18.15
N GLN A 118 -0.48 -3.10 -18.17
CA GLN A 118 0.39 -2.05 -18.75
C GLN A 118 1.68 -1.92 -17.96
N MET A 119 1.59 -1.84 -16.62
CA MET A 119 2.75 -1.72 -15.76
C MET A 119 3.66 -2.95 -15.84
N HIS A 120 3.12 -4.17 -15.89
CA HIS A 120 3.90 -5.38 -16.13
C HIS A 120 4.70 -5.30 -17.43
N THR A 121 4.07 -4.83 -18.50
CA THR A 121 4.73 -4.66 -19.81
C THR A 121 5.85 -3.61 -19.75
N ASP A 122 5.57 -2.45 -19.16
CA ASP A 122 6.52 -1.33 -19.06
C ASP A 122 7.74 -1.69 -18.18
N VAL A 123 7.51 -2.38 -17.06
CA VAL A 123 8.58 -2.84 -16.15
C VAL A 123 9.48 -3.88 -16.82
N ASN A 124 8.91 -4.87 -17.50
CA ASN A 124 9.72 -5.89 -18.20
C ASN A 124 10.46 -5.32 -19.41
N ALA A 125 9.95 -4.26 -20.03
CA ALA A 125 10.64 -3.49 -21.05
C ALA A 125 11.67 -2.49 -20.48
N LEU A 126 11.81 -2.39 -19.15
CA LEU A 126 12.66 -1.41 -18.46
C LEU A 126 12.40 0.03 -18.90
N LYS A 127 11.14 0.35 -19.14
CA LYS A 127 10.72 1.70 -19.49
C LYS A 127 10.89 2.61 -18.25
N PRO A 128 11.60 3.73 -18.33
CA PRO A 128 11.71 4.66 -17.21
C PRO A 128 10.36 5.33 -16.94
N MET A 129 10.11 5.65 -15.68
CA MET A 129 9.00 6.49 -15.25
C MET A 129 9.22 7.93 -15.67
#